data_7fb60700f83eb85e5eb88e148f3652fd
#
_entry.id   7fb60700f83eb85e5eb88e148f3652fd
#
_cell.length_a   1.000
_cell.length_b   1.000
_cell.length_c   1.000
_cell.angle_alpha   90.00
_cell.angle_beta   90.00
_cell.angle_gamma   90.00
#
_symmetry.space_group_name_H-M   'P 1'
#
loop_
_entity.id
_entity.type
_entity.pdbx_description
1 polymer ?
#
loop_
_entity_poly.entity_id
_entity_poly.type
_entity_poly.pdbx_seq_one_letter_code
_entity_poly.pdbx_strand_id
1 'polypeptide(L)'
;AMLEAMKNYYPYWEEPRLGENEFNETCQVTMPIVLGIINRANNFEEAIRYAIAVGGDSDTIGAIVGGIAEAIWGVPEQMQSEAMSYLPDDMVAIVEQFHNRKKNLRKC
;
A
#
# COMPACT_ATOMS: atom_id res chain seq x y z
N ALA A 1 12.43 -3.34 -14.36
CA ALA A 1 12.88 -4.35 -13.42
C ALA A 1 11.71 -5.00 -12.68
N MET A 2 10.90 -4.22 -11.95
CA MET A 2 9.75 -4.76 -11.22
C MET A 2 8.72 -5.38 -12.14
N LEU A 3 8.41 -4.74 -13.26
CA LEU A 3 7.40 -5.22 -14.21
C LEU A 3 7.82 -6.56 -14.86
N GLU A 4 9.09 -6.70 -15.20
CA GLU A 4 9.62 -7.95 -15.75
C GLU A 4 9.56 -9.09 -14.73
N ALA A 5 9.93 -8.80 -13.48
CA ALA A 5 9.83 -9.78 -12.39
C ALA A 5 8.38 -10.23 -12.18
N MET A 6 7.43 -9.31 -12.23
CA MET A 6 6.01 -9.62 -12.11
C MET A 6 5.53 -10.56 -13.21
N LYS A 7 5.93 -10.32 -14.46
CA LYS A 7 5.54 -11.16 -15.60
C LYS A 7 6.12 -12.57 -15.49
N ASN A 8 7.31 -12.69 -14.88
CA ASN A 8 7.94 -14.00 -14.66
C ASN A 8 7.21 -14.83 -13.59
N TYR A 9 6.81 -14.21 -12.48
CA TYR A 9 6.11 -14.88 -11.40
C TYR A 9 4.61 -15.02 -11.63
N TYR A 10 4.03 -14.12 -12.41
CA TYR A 10 2.60 -14.08 -12.72
C TYR A 10 2.41 -14.00 -14.24
N PRO A 11 2.56 -15.11 -14.98
CA PRO A 11 2.53 -15.08 -16.44
C PRO A 11 1.20 -14.64 -17.03
N TYR A 12 0.12 -14.70 -16.24
CA TYR A 12 -1.21 -14.23 -16.66
C TYR A 12 -1.54 -12.84 -16.13
N TRP A 13 -0.52 -12.09 -15.66
CA TRP A 13 -0.74 -10.76 -15.11
C TRP A 13 -1.27 -9.80 -16.18
N GLU A 14 -2.31 -9.08 -15.80
CA GLU A 14 -2.85 -7.96 -16.57
C GLU A 14 -2.80 -6.70 -15.71
N GLU A 15 -2.62 -5.54 -16.36
CA GLU A 15 -2.62 -4.27 -15.62
C GLU A 15 -3.99 -4.06 -14.95
N PRO A 16 -4.03 -3.70 -13.65
CA PRO A 16 -5.30 -3.46 -12.97
C PRO A 16 -6.11 -2.35 -13.63
N ARG A 17 -7.39 -2.59 -13.84
CA ARG A 17 -8.33 -1.62 -14.40
C ARG A 17 -9.19 -1.03 -13.29
N LEU A 18 -9.43 0.27 -13.36
CA LEU A 18 -10.23 0.96 -12.36
C LEU A 18 -11.67 0.42 -12.35
N GLY A 19 -12.14 0.04 -11.16
CA GLY A 19 -13.51 -0.39 -10.92
C GLY A 19 -13.91 -1.75 -11.47
N GLU A 20 -13.01 -2.47 -12.14
CA GLU A 20 -13.33 -3.74 -12.81
C GLU A 20 -12.92 -5.01 -12.03
N ASN A 21 -12.22 -4.86 -10.91
CA ASN A 21 -11.76 -6.03 -10.16
C ASN A 21 -12.88 -6.63 -9.31
N GLU A 22 -12.99 -7.96 -9.35
CA GLU A 22 -13.87 -8.69 -8.47
C GLU A 22 -13.22 -8.86 -7.09
N PHE A 23 -14.05 -9.00 -6.05
CA PHE A 23 -13.56 -9.29 -4.72
C PHE A 23 -12.89 -10.67 -4.69
N ASN A 24 -11.60 -10.69 -4.32
CA ASN A 24 -10.84 -11.92 -4.20
C ASN A 24 -9.71 -11.71 -3.18
N GLU A 25 -9.68 -12.53 -2.14
CA GLU A 25 -8.73 -12.43 -1.03
C GLU A 25 -7.43 -13.20 -1.26
N THR A 26 -7.34 -13.98 -2.33
CA THR A 26 -6.15 -14.83 -2.56
C THR A 26 -4.92 -13.99 -2.93
N CYS A 27 -3.75 -14.43 -2.49
CA CYS A 27 -2.48 -13.79 -2.83
C CYS A 27 -2.21 -13.82 -4.34
N GLN A 28 -2.65 -14.87 -5.02
CA GLN A 28 -2.47 -15.03 -6.46
C GLN A 28 -3.16 -13.94 -7.27
N VAL A 29 -4.24 -13.35 -6.75
CA VAL A 29 -4.95 -12.24 -7.38
C VAL A 29 -4.52 -10.90 -6.79
N THR A 30 -4.42 -10.83 -5.46
CA THR A 30 -4.12 -9.57 -4.73
C THR A 30 -2.72 -9.04 -5.04
N MET A 31 -1.70 -9.86 -5.01
CA MET A 31 -0.31 -9.40 -5.17
C MET A 31 0.01 -8.84 -6.56
N PRO A 32 -0.45 -9.45 -7.66
CA PRO A 32 -0.26 -8.82 -8.98
C PRO A 32 -0.91 -7.43 -9.08
N ILE A 33 -2.09 -7.25 -8.48
CA ILE A 33 -2.78 -5.97 -8.44
C ILE A 33 -1.96 -4.94 -7.67
N VAL A 34 -1.46 -5.32 -6.48
CA VAL A 34 -0.63 -4.45 -5.63
C VAL A 34 0.62 -3.99 -6.37
N LEU A 35 1.35 -4.93 -6.99
CA LEU A 35 2.58 -4.62 -7.71
C LEU A 35 2.31 -3.74 -8.94
N GLY A 36 1.20 -3.98 -9.63
CA GLY A 36 0.77 -3.15 -10.77
C GLY A 36 0.48 -1.71 -10.35
N ILE A 37 -0.19 -1.53 -9.23
CA ILE A 37 -0.48 -0.21 -8.66
C ILE A 37 0.80 0.53 -8.30
N ILE A 38 1.73 -0.12 -7.61
CA ILE A 38 3.02 0.46 -7.23
C ILE A 38 3.83 0.86 -8.46
N ASN A 39 3.85 0.02 -9.48
CA ASN A 39 4.56 0.31 -10.72
C ASN A 39 4.00 1.54 -11.45
N ARG A 40 2.70 1.77 -11.37
CA ARG A 40 2.01 2.86 -12.05
C ARG A 40 2.03 4.18 -11.27
N ALA A 41 2.05 4.11 -9.94
CA ALA A 41 1.98 5.31 -9.09
C ALA A 41 3.29 6.10 -9.12
N ASN A 42 3.17 7.41 -8.98
CA ASN A 42 4.32 8.33 -8.94
C ASN A 42 4.60 8.87 -7.54
N ASN A 43 3.68 8.69 -6.60
CA ASN A 43 3.82 9.13 -5.21
C ASN A 43 2.88 8.32 -4.32
N PHE A 44 2.98 8.55 -3.00
CA PHE A 44 2.18 7.83 -2.01
C PHE A 44 0.68 8.04 -2.23
N GLU A 45 0.25 9.28 -2.42
CA GLU A 45 -1.17 9.60 -2.60
C GLU A 45 -1.77 8.89 -3.82
N GLU A 46 -1.08 8.90 -4.95
CA GLU A 46 -1.54 8.19 -6.16
C GLU A 46 -1.65 6.69 -5.91
N ALA A 47 -0.70 6.10 -5.20
CA ALA A 47 -0.73 4.67 -4.89
C ALA A 47 -1.99 4.31 -4.09
N ILE A 48 -2.32 5.09 -3.07
CA ILE A 48 -3.52 4.86 -2.25
C ILE A 48 -4.80 5.07 -3.07
N ARG A 49 -4.85 6.13 -3.88
CA ARG A 49 -6.01 6.40 -4.74
C ARG A 49 -6.27 5.27 -5.74
N TYR A 50 -5.23 4.74 -6.36
CA TYR A 50 -5.35 3.59 -7.24
C TYR A 50 -5.80 2.33 -6.50
N ALA A 51 -5.29 2.10 -5.30
CA ALA A 51 -5.68 0.95 -4.49
C ALA A 51 -7.17 0.90 -4.21
N ILE A 52 -7.76 2.06 -3.95
CA ILE A 52 -9.20 2.18 -3.71
C ILE A 52 -9.98 2.10 -5.03
N ALA A 53 -9.48 2.74 -6.09
CA ALA A 53 -10.19 2.87 -7.36
C ALA A 53 -10.28 1.58 -8.17
N VAL A 54 -9.33 0.63 -8.01
CA VAL A 54 -9.35 -0.63 -8.75
C VAL A 54 -10.50 -1.55 -8.33
N GLY A 55 -11.08 -1.33 -7.15
CA GLY A 55 -12.19 -2.15 -6.64
C GLY A 55 -11.72 -3.46 -6.04
N GLY A 56 -12.68 -4.37 -5.75
CA GLY A 56 -12.39 -5.64 -5.11
C GLY A 56 -12.13 -5.48 -3.61
N ASP A 57 -11.14 -6.20 -3.08
CA ASP A 57 -10.77 -6.18 -1.66
C ASP A 57 -9.90 -4.95 -1.35
N SER A 58 -10.51 -3.76 -1.45
CA SER A 58 -9.79 -2.49 -1.42
C SER A 58 -9.13 -2.17 -0.08
N ASP A 59 -9.66 -2.64 1.04
CA ASP A 59 -9.04 -2.45 2.35
C ASP A 59 -7.73 -3.25 2.48
N THR A 60 -7.73 -4.50 2.05
CA THR A 60 -6.53 -5.33 2.03
C THR A 60 -5.50 -4.80 1.03
N ILE A 61 -5.93 -4.48 -0.19
CA ILE A 61 -5.08 -3.93 -1.23
C ILE A 61 -4.47 -2.60 -0.76
N GLY A 62 -5.29 -1.73 -0.18
CA GLY A 62 -4.86 -0.44 0.35
C GLY A 62 -3.82 -0.57 1.46
N ALA A 63 -4.00 -1.53 2.37
CA ALA A 63 -3.05 -1.77 3.45
C ALA A 63 -1.68 -2.22 2.92
N ILE A 64 -1.67 -3.16 1.98
CA ILE A 64 -0.42 -3.68 1.40
C ILE A 64 0.27 -2.61 0.56
N VAL A 65 -0.48 -1.94 -0.32
CA VAL A 65 0.03 -0.83 -1.15
C VAL A 65 0.59 0.28 -0.28
N GLY A 66 -0.12 0.64 0.80
CA GLY A 66 0.32 1.68 1.72
C GLY A 66 1.64 1.35 2.39
N GLY A 67 1.82 0.11 2.82
CA GLY A 67 3.08 -0.33 3.42
C GLY A 67 4.27 -0.23 2.45
N ILE A 68 4.09 -0.67 1.22
CA ILE A 68 5.13 -0.60 0.19
C ILE A 68 5.40 0.86 -0.22
N ALA A 69 4.34 1.63 -0.42
CA ALA A 69 4.44 3.05 -0.81
C ALA A 69 5.14 3.89 0.26
N GLU A 70 4.89 3.60 1.53
CA GLU A 70 5.62 4.26 2.63
C GLU A 70 7.12 3.99 2.54
N ALA A 71 7.51 2.76 2.23
CA ALA A 71 8.91 2.41 2.10
C ALA A 71 9.60 3.13 0.93
N ILE A 72 8.87 3.38 -0.16
CA ILE A 72 9.41 4.01 -1.36
C ILE A 72 9.42 5.55 -1.25
N TRP A 73 8.29 6.15 -0.87
CA TRP A 73 8.08 7.60 -0.93
C TRP A 73 7.93 8.26 0.44
N GLY A 74 7.67 7.49 1.49
CA GLY A 74 7.26 8.04 2.78
C GLY A 74 5.81 8.54 2.74
N VAL A 75 5.18 8.67 3.91
CA VAL A 75 3.82 9.19 4.02
C VAL A 75 3.91 10.70 4.23
N PRO A 76 3.21 11.53 3.41
CA PRO A 76 3.15 12.96 3.65
C PRO A 76 2.64 13.27 5.06
N GLU A 77 3.26 14.24 5.73
CA GLU A 77 2.97 14.58 7.12
C GLU A 77 1.49 14.94 7.34
N GLN A 78 0.90 15.64 6.38
CA GLN A 78 -0.51 15.99 6.40
C GLN A 78 -1.40 14.75 6.40
N MET A 79 -1.08 13.75 5.60
CA MET A 79 -1.82 12.49 5.53
C MET A 79 -1.65 11.69 6.82
N GLN A 80 -0.47 11.69 7.42
CA GLN A 80 -0.23 11.05 8.72
C GLN A 80 -1.11 11.65 9.80
N SER A 81 -1.14 12.98 9.90
CA SER A 81 -1.94 13.70 10.88
C SER A 81 -3.42 13.41 10.72
N GLU A 82 -3.91 13.43 9.49
CA GLU A 82 -5.32 13.14 9.21
C GLU A 82 -5.68 11.70 9.56
N ALA A 83 -4.87 10.73 9.16
CA ALA A 83 -5.09 9.32 9.46
C ALA A 83 -5.08 9.06 10.97
N MET A 84 -4.16 9.66 11.71
CA MET A 84 -4.07 9.52 13.16
C MET A 84 -5.31 10.09 13.86
N SER A 85 -5.95 11.10 13.28
CA SER A 85 -7.17 11.69 13.85
C SER A 85 -8.36 10.73 13.88
N TYR A 86 -8.34 9.69 13.05
CA TYR A 86 -9.39 8.66 13.02
C TYR A 86 -9.15 7.52 14.01
N LEU A 87 -7.98 7.46 14.63
CA LEU A 87 -7.63 6.38 15.55
C LEU A 87 -7.98 6.72 17.00
N PRO A 88 -8.43 5.72 17.80
CA PRO A 88 -8.54 5.90 19.26
C PRO A 88 -7.18 6.20 19.90
N ASP A 89 -7.20 6.86 21.08
CA ASP A 89 -5.97 7.28 21.76
C ASP A 89 -5.00 6.14 22.06
N ASP A 90 -5.50 4.95 22.41
CA ASP A 90 -4.67 3.77 22.67
C ASP A 90 -3.94 3.30 21.42
N MET A 91 -4.58 3.36 20.26
CA MET A 91 -3.94 3.02 18.98
C MET A 91 -2.91 4.06 18.57
N VAL A 92 -3.20 5.35 18.79
CA VAL A 92 -2.24 6.42 18.53
C VAL A 92 -0.97 6.21 19.33
N ALA A 93 -1.10 5.87 20.62
CA ALA A 93 0.06 5.60 21.48
C ALA A 93 0.91 4.44 20.96
N ILE A 94 0.29 3.38 20.49
CA ILE A 94 1.00 2.22 19.93
C ILE A 94 1.77 2.61 18.66
N VAL A 95 1.16 3.37 17.77
CA VAL A 95 1.80 3.83 16.53
C VAL A 95 3.01 4.73 16.85
N GLU A 96 2.86 5.64 17.79
CA GLU A 96 3.96 6.53 18.22
C GLU A 96 5.12 5.74 18.82
N GLN A 97 4.86 4.75 19.66
CA GLN A 97 5.88 3.88 20.21
C GLN A 97 6.62 3.09 19.11
N PHE A 98 5.89 2.60 18.13
CA PHE A 98 6.47 1.91 16.98
C PHE A 98 7.41 2.82 16.20
N HIS A 99 7.01 4.04 15.92
CA HIS A 99 7.84 5.02 15.20
C HIS A 99 9.11 5.36 15.98
N ASN A 100 9.01 5.54 17.29
CA ASN A 100 10.16 5.83 18.13
C ASN A 100 11.16 4.67 18.15
N ARG A 101 10.69 3.45 18.23
CA ARG A 101 11.54 2.27 18.16
C ARG A 101 12.24 2.14 16.82
N LYS A 102 11.52 2.38 15.73
CA LYS A 102 12.07 2.34 14.38
C LYS A 102 13.20 3.35 14.20
N LYS A 103 13.04 4.57 14.74
CA LYS A 103 14.09 5.58 14.71
C LYS A 103 15.34 5.15 15.48
N ASN A 104 15.16 4.54 16.65
CA ASN A 104 16.26 4.06 17.46
C ASN A 104 17.04 2.93 16.78
N LEU A 105 16.35 2.02 16.12
CA LEU A 105 16.98 0.93 15.36
C LEU A 105 17.76 1.44 14.16
N ARG A 106 17.32 2.50 13.51
CA ARG A 106 18.04 3.10 12.37
C ARG A 106 19.34 3.81 12.77
N LYS A 107 19.46 4.22 14.03
CA LYS A 107 20.66 4.90 14.55
C LYS A 107 21.79 3.90 14.90
N CYS A 108 21.48 2.64 14.93
CA CYS A 108 22.46 1.60 15.12
C CYS A 108 22.98 1.10 13.77
#